data_981307ede98036a1ca99631dc5da1449
#
_entry.id   981307ede98036a1ca99631dc5da1449
#
_cell.length_a   1.000
_cell.length_b   1.000
_cell.length_c   1.000
_cell.angle_alpha   90.00
_cell.angle_beta   90.00
_cell.angle_gamma   90.00
#
_symmetry.space_group_name_H-M   'P 1'
#
loop_
_entity.id
_entity.type
_entity.pdbx_description
1 polymer ?
#
loop_
_entity_poly.entity_id
_entity_poly.type
_entity_poly.pdbx_seq_one_letter_code
_entity_poly.pdbx_strand_id
1 'polypeptide(L)'
;GENRPELKEEKNMINIPKIKIGIVAVSRDCFPEPLSVNRRKALVEAYKAKYDETDIYECPVCIVESEIHMVQALEDIKAAGCNALCVYLGNFGPEISETLLAKHFDGPKMFVAAAEESAVDLLDGRGDAYCGMLNASYNLKLRNIHAYIPEYPVGTAEECADMIHDFLPVARAVDALNNLKIISFGPRPLNFLACNAPIKQLYNLGIEIEENSELDLFEAFNKHAGDERIPEVVKDMESELGAGNKKPEILTKLAQYELTLLDWIEEHKGYRKYVTIAGKCWPAFQTQFGFVPCYVNSRLAAR
;
A
#
# COMPACT_ATOMS: atom_id res chain seq x y z
N GLY A 1 -25.11 -28.63 1.20
CA GLY A 1 -23.78 -28.66 1.73
C GLY A 1 -22.80 -28.77 0.57
N GLU A 2 -22.37 -27.64 0.00
CA GLU A 2 -21.32 -27.60 -1.02
C GLU A 2 -19.97 -27.52 -0.31
N ASN A 3 -19.18 -28.57 -0.46
CA ASN A 3 -17.76 -28.58 -0.09
C ASN A 3 -17.02 -27.52 -0.92
N ARG A 4 -16.74 -26.37 -0.33
CA ARG A 4 -15.66 -25.51 -0.84
C ARG A 4 -14.35 -26.28 -0.64
N PRO A 5 -13.51 -26.45 -1.70
CA PRO A 5 -12.18 -26.99 -1.50
C PRO A 5 -11.42 -26.09 -0.53
N GLU A 6 -10.85 -26.68 0.51
CA GLU A 6 -9.88 -26.00 1.38
C GLU A 6 -8.83 -25.35 0.48
N LEU A 7 -8.70 -24.05 0.56
CA LEU A 7 -7.63 -23.30 -0.09
C LEU A 7 -6.32 -23.83 0.47
N LYS A 8 -5.59 -24.58 -0.34
CA LYS A 8 -4.20 -24.94 -0.06
C LYS A 8 -3.44 -23.68 0.33
N GLU A 9 -2.63 -23.82 1.38
CA GLU A 9 -1.73 -22.83 1.98
C GLU A 9 -1.56 -21.56 1.17
N GLU A 10 -1.93 -20.42 1.76
CA GLU A 10 -1.70 -19.10 1.18
C GLU A 10 -0.24 -19.02 0.72
N LYS A 11 0.00 -19.27 -0.57
CA LYS A 11 1.25 -18.81 -1.19
C LYS A 11 1.35 -17.36 -0.81
N ASN A 12 2.33 -16.97 -0.01
CA ASN A 12 2.57 -15.59 0.40
C ASN A 12 2.45 -14.71 -0.84
N MET A 13 1.34 -14.01 -0.98
CA MET A 13 1.15 -13.09 -2.10
C MET A 13 2.13 -11.94 -1.89
N ILE A 14 3.20 -11.93 -2.69
CA ILE A 14 4.29 -10.95 -2.59
C ILE A 14 3.82 -9.54 -2.98
N ASN A 15 2.71 -9.46 -3.71
CA ASN A 15 2.14 -8.22 -4.25
C ASN A 15 1.20 -7.47 -3.30
N ILE A 16 0.99 -7.95 -2.07
CA ILE A 16 0.22 -7.22 -1.06
C ILE A 16 1.19 -6.43 -0.19
N PRO A 17 1.11 -5.09 -0.18
CA PRO A 17 1.96 -4.26 0.69
C PRO A 17 1.75 -4.62 2.15
N LYS A 18 2.84 -4.87 2.87
CA LYS A 18 2.83 -4.93 4.33
C LYS A 18 2.90 -3.50 4.87
N ILE A 19 1.93 -3.14 5.69
CA ILE A 19 1.84 -1.82 6.30
C ILE A 19 2.28 -1.91 7.76
N LYS A 20 3.14 -0.97 8.17
CA LYS A 20 3.51 -0.73 9.55
C LYS A 20 3.28 0.75 9.86
N ILE A 21 2.30 1.02 10.73
CA ILE A 21 1.86 2.37 11.06
C ILE A 21 2.64 2.87 12.27
N GLY A 22 3.41 3.94 12.11
CA GLY A 22 4.02 4.66 13.24
C GLY A 22 2.99 5.54 13.93
N ILE A 23 2.71 5.29 15.21
CA ILE A 23 1.78 6.09 16.02
C ILE A 23 2.60 7.14 16.77
N VAL A 24 2.41 8.41 16.42
CA VAL A 24 3.11 9.56 17.01
C VAL A 24 2.12 10.41 17.80
N ALA A 25 2.33 10.50 19.13
CA ALA A 25 1.55 11.38 19.97
C ALA A 25 2.01 12.82 19.83
N VAL A 26 1.08 13.76 19.95
CA VAL A 26 1.34 15.20 19.95
C VAL A 26 0.73 15.86 21.17
N SER A 27 1.32 16.95 21.63
CA SER A 27 0.88 17.70 22.81
C SER A 27 1.13 19.19 22.63
N ARG A 28 0.13 19.99 22.93
CA ARG A 28 0.34 21.43 23.06
C ARG A 28 0.99 21.75 24.43
N ASP A 29 1.90 22.74 24.48
CA ASP A 29 2.67 23.06 25.67
C ASP A 29 1.81 23.48 26.90
N CYS A 30 0.65 24.11 26.65
CA CYS A 30 -0.29 24.50 27.71
C CYS A 30 -1.18 23.35 28.23
N PHE A 31 -1.03 22.13 27.67
CA PHE A 31 -1.70 20.91 28.12
C PHE A 31 -0.65 19.92 28.71
N PRO A 32 -1.07 19.03 29.61
CA PRO A 32 -0.11 18.07 30.21
C PRO A 32 0.35 17.04 29.16
N GLU A 33 1.64 17.06 28.80
CA GLU A 33 2.24 16.06 27.92
C GLU A 33 1.99 14.62 28.39
N PRO A 34 2.09 14.29 29.71
CA PRO A 34 1.82 12.93 30.18
C PRO A 34 0.44 12.41 29.85
N LEU A 35 -0.56 13.29 29.72
CA LEU A 35 -1.92 12.90 29.28
C LEU A 35 -1.89 12.33 27.86
N SER A 36 -1.23 13.02 26.94
CA SER A 36 -1.11 12.57 25.55
C SER A 36 -0.32 11.26 25.46
N VAL A 37 0.78 11.15 26.18
CA VAL A 37 1.60 9.93 26.21
C VAL A 37 0.83 8.73 26.79
N ASN A 38 0.08 8.92 27.86
CA ASN A 38 -0.70 7.85 28.49
C ASN A 38 -1.87 7.40 27.61
N ARG A 39 -2.54 8.35 26.96
CA ARG A 39 -3.61 8.05 25.99
C ARG A 39 -3.07 7.27 24.78
N ARG A 40 -1.88 7.62 24.26
CA ARG A 40 -1.21 6.82 23.21
C ARG A 40 -0.94 5.40 23.67
N LYS A 41 -0.39 5.21 24.90
CA LYS A 41 -0.14 3.87 25.45
C LYS A 41 -1.44 3.06 25.55
N ALA A 42 -2.51 3.65 26.05
CA ALA A 42 -3.81 2.99 26.12
C ALA A 42 -4.33 2.59 24.74
N LEU A 43 -4.18 3.47 23.73
CA LEU A 43 -4.51 3.17 22.34
C LEU A 43 -3.70 1.98 21.79
N VAL A 44 -2.39 1.95 22.02
CA VAL A 44 -1.51 0.86 21.56
C VAL A 44 -1.90 -0.47 22.22
N GLU A 45 -2.20 -0.47 23.52
CA GLU A 45 -2.66 -1.67 24.24
C GLU A 45 -4.04 -2.13 23.74
N ALA A 46 -4.97 -1.22 23.46
CA ALA A 46 -6.27 -1.53 22.87
C ALA A 46 -6.12 -2.17 21.48
N TYR A 47 -5.20 -1.63 20.66
CA TYR A 47 -4.92 -2.20 19.35
C TYR A 47 -4.39 -3.63 19.45
N LYS A 48 -3.34 -3.84 20.28
CA LYS A 48 -2.73 -5.17 20.48
C LYS A 48 -3.68 -6.20 21.07
N ALA A 49 -4.66 -5.76 21.85
CA ALA A 49 -5.65 -6.66 22.41
C ALA A 49 -6.63 -7.22 21.38
N LYS A 50 -6.78 -6.55 20.21
CA LYS A 50 -7.80 -6.86 19.22
C LYS A 50 -7.23 -7.24 17.85
N TYR A 51 -6.06 -6.71 17.48
CA TYR A 51 -5.46 -6.79 16.16
C TYR A 51 -4.00 -7.27 16.21
N ASP A 52 -3.38 -7.46 15.05
CA ASP A 52 -1.97 -7.85 14.95
C ASP A 52 -1.05 -6.69 15.38
N GLU A 53 -0.25 -6.94 16.43
CA GLU A 53 0.70 -5.94 16.93
C GLU A 53 1.79 -5.56 15.93
N THR A 54 2.04 -6.39 14.90
CA THR A 54 3.04 -6.09 13.87
C THR A 54 2.60 -4.99 12.90
N ASP A 55 1.31 -4.66 12.87
CA ASP A 55 0.74 -3.58 12.03
C ASP A 55 1.12 -2.18 12.54
N ILE A 56 1.52 -2.06 13.81
CA ILE A 56 1.76 -0.78 14.46
C ILE A 56 3.15 -0.69 15.11
N TYR A 57 3.60 0.54 15.28
CA TYR A 57 4.78 0.90 16.05
C TYR A 57 4.47 2.12 16.93
N GLU A 58 4.69 2.00 18.24
CA GLU A 58 4.57 3.11 19.16
C GLU A 58 5.83 3.97 19.11
N CYS A 59 5.77 5.18 18.55
CA CYS A 59 6.87 6.13 18.61
C CYS A 59 7.04 6.64 20.04
N PRO A 60 8.23 6.53 20.66
CA PRO A 60 8.46 7.01 22.00
C PRO A 60 8.43 8.54 22.12
N VAL A 61 8.68 9.24 21.02
CA VAL A 61 8.69 10.70 20.97
C VAL A 61 7.25 11.23 21.01
N CYS A 62 7.00 12.17 21.93
CA CYS A 62 5.82 13.03 21.90
C CYS A 62 6.22 14.39 21.33
N ILE A 63 5.49 14.89 20.35
CA ILE A 63 5.77 16.20 19.76
C ILE A 63 5.07 17.28 20.58
N VAL A 64 5.88 18.06 21.33
CA VAL A 64 5.40 19.15 22.15
C VAL A 64 5.90 20.47 21.56
N GLU A 65 5.03 21.23 20.86
CA GLU A 65 5.28 22.57 20.28
C GLU A 65 6.63 22.71 19.50
N SER A 66 7.29 21.60 19.15
CA SER A 66 8.66 21.66 18.68
C SER A 66 8.86 20.94 17.34
N GLU A 67 9.41 21.67 16.38
CA GLU A 67 9.89 21.06 15.12
C GLU A 67 11.10 20.12 15.35
N ILE A 68 11.85 20.33 16.44
CA ILE A 68 12.94 19.40 16.82
C ILE A 68 12.35 18.04 17.22
N HIS A 69 11.29 18.04 18.03
CA HIS A 69 10.58 16.79 18.37
C HIS A 69 9.95 16.14 17.14
N MET A 70 9.46 16.94 16.19
CA MET A 70 8.93 16.45 14.92
C MET A 70 10.02 15.72 14.13
N VAL A 71 11.22 16.29 14.02
CA VAL A 71 12.35 15.65 13.32
C VAL A 71 12.73 14.34 14.02
N GLN A 72 12.84 14.35 15.35
CA GLN A 72 13.16 13.15 16.13
C GLN A 72 12.10 12.04 15.93
N ALA A 73 10.82 12.40 15.95
CA ALA A 73 9.74 11.43 15.68
C ALA A 73 9.81 10.86 14.27
N LEU A 74 10.07 11.72 13.26
CA LEU A 74 10.21 11.30 11.87
C LEU A 74 11.40 10.33 11.67
N GLU A 75 12.52 10.61 12.29
CA GLU A 75 13.71 9.75 12.24
C GLU A 75 13.44 8.39 12.94
N ASP A 76 12.78 8.42 14.08
CA ASP A 76 12.47 7.22 14.88
C ASP A 76 11.52 6.28 14.11
N ILE A 77 10.38 6.77 13.59
CA ILE A 77 9.44 5.93 12.84
C ILE A 77 10.05 5.41 11.54
N LYS A 78 10.93 6.20 10.90
CA LYS A 78 11.68 5.78 9.72
C LYS A 78 12.67 4.66 10.06
N ALA A 79 13.42 4.80 11.16
CA ALA A 79 14.35 3.76 11.65
C ALA A 79 13.62 2.46 12.03
N ALA A 80 12.39 2.58 12.55
CA ALA A 80 11.53 1.45 12.86
C ALA A 80 10.92 0.78 11.60
N GLY A 81 11.16 1.31 10.40
CA GLY A 81 10.64 0.76 9.15
C GLY A 81 9.14 1.01 8.93
N CYS A 82 8.57 2.06 9.54
CA CYS A 82 7.19 2.43 9.31
C CYS A 82 7.01 3.02 7.91
N ASN A 83 6.01 2.54 7.19
CA ASN A 83 5.62 3.03 5.87
C ASN A 83 4.23 3.68 5.84
N ALA A 84 3.58 3.80 7.01
CA ALA A 84 2.37 4.58 7.23
C ALA A 84 2.47 5.35 8.55
N LEU A 85 1.74 6.45 8.68
CA LEU A 85 1.77 7.35 9.83
C LEU A 85 0.37 7.52 10.42
N CYS A 86 0.26 7.43 11.74
CA CYS A 86 -0.86 7.92 12.51
C CYS A 86 -0.39 9.05 13.43
N VAL A 87 -0.88 10.26 13.20
CA VAL A 87 -0.74 11.38 14.14
C VAL A 87 -1.89 11.28 15.13
N TYR A 88 -1.54 11.06 16.39
CA TYR A 88 -2.49 10.88 17.48
C TYR A 88 -2.53 12.10 18.37
N LEU A 89 -3.64 12.82 18.34
CA LEU A 89 -3.88 13.95 19.23
C LEU A 89 -4.38 13.43 20.59
N GLY A 90 -3.45 13.17 21.50
CA GLY A 90 -3.79 12.80 22.88
C GLY A 90 -4.29 13.99 23.70
N ASN A 91 -3.96 15.20 23.27
CA ASN A 91 -4.56 16.47 23.69
C ASN A 91 -4.64 17.40 22.47
N PHE A 92 -4.77 18.71 22.65
CA PHE A 92 -5.00 19.69 21.56
C PHE A 92 -3.99 19.59 20.40
N GLY A 93 -2.72 19.30 20.69
CA GLY A 93 -1.66 19.20 19.68
C GLY A 93 -1.12 20.54 19.16
N PRO A 94 0.14 20.55 18.65
CA PRO A 94 0.80 21.72 18.07
C PRO A 94 0.59 21.74 16.55
N GLU A 95 -0.29 22.56 16.04
CA GLU A 95 -0.74 22.63 14.63
C GLU A 95 0.40 22.67 13.60
N ILE A 96 1.50 23.37 13.93
CA ILE A 96 2.64 23.48 13.02
C ILE A 96 3.41 22.16 12.97
N SER A 97 3.88 21.68 14.10
CA SER A 97 4.79 20.53 14.14
C SER A 97 4.11 19.23 13.71
N GLU A 98 2.83 19.01 14.08
CA GLU A 98 2.10 17.81 13.68
C GLU A 98 1.77 17.81 12.17
N THR A 99 1.45 18.95 11.58
CA THR A 99 1.22 19.03 10.14
C THR A 99 2.51 18.99 9.34
N LEU A 100 3.62 19.49 9.87
CA LEU A 100 4.94 19.32 9.27
C LEU A 100 5.41 17.87 9.31
N LEU A 101 5.14 17.14 10.40
CA LEU A 101 5.38 15.68 10.43
C LEU A 101 4.65 15.00 9.26
N ALA A 102 3.37 15.28 9.09
CA ALA A 102 2.58 14.74 7.99
C ALA A 102 3.11 15.16 6.61
N LYS A 103 3.63 16.38 6.48
CA LYS A 103 4.21 16.89 5.23
C LYS A 103 5.50 16.16 4.84
N HIS A 104 6.35 15.88 5.81
CA HIS A 104 7.69 15.31 5.58
C HIS A 104 7.72 13.78 5.67
N PHE A 105 6.64 13.16 6.12
CA PHE A 105 6.51 11.71 6.07
C PHE A 105 6.15 11.26 4.64
N ASP A 106 6.98 10.40 4.08
CA ASP A 106 6.74 9.82 2.75
C ASP A 106 5.92 8.52 2.89
N GLY A 107 4.62 8.62 2.65
CA GLY A 107 3.68 7.50 2.75
C GLY A 107 2.27 7.93 3.15
N PRO A 108 1.34 6.96 3.21
CA PRO A 108 -0.02 7.20 3.68
C PRO A 108 -0.02 7.66 5.13
N LYS A 109 -0.90 8.57 5.46
CA LYS A 109 -0.99 9.19 6.77
C LYS A 109 -2.43 9.41 7.20
N MET A 110 -2.68 9.29 8.50
CA MET A 110 -3.98 9.55 9.11
C MET A 110 -3.86 10.41 10.36
N PHE A 111 -4.96 11.00 10.79
CA PHE A 111 -5.11 11.73 12.04
C PHE A 111 -6.30 11.20 12.82
N VAL A 112 -6.10 10.93 14.10
CA VAL A 112 -7.15 10.58 15.06
C VAL A 112 -6.87 11.27 16.39
N ALA A 113 -7.90 11.46 17.20
CA ALA A 113 -7.80 12.18 18.47
C ALA A 113 -8.52 11.46 19.61
N ALA A 114 -8.05 11.69 20.82
CA ALA A 114 -8.64 11.14 22.02
C ALA A 114 -9.93 11.84 22.39
N ALA A 115 -10.98 11.08 22.70
CA ALA A 115 -12.14 11.59 23.41
C ALA A 115 -11.80 11.95 24.85
N GLU A 116 -12.52 12.91 25.43
CA GLU A 116 -12.44 13.16 26.86
C GLU A 116 -13.12 12.02 27.64
N GLU A 117 -12.55 11.64 28.76
CA GLU A 117 -13.05 10.57 29.60
C GLU A 117 -14.34 10.96 30.34
N SER A 118 -14.52 12.25 30.59
CA SER A 118 -15.69 12.79 31.29
C SER A 118 -16.09 14.15 30.73
N ALA A 119 -17.39 14.33 30.54
CA ALA A 119 -17.98 15.63 30.24
C ALA A 119 -18.13 16.55 31.48
N VAL A 120 -17.95 16.00 32.67
CA VAL A 120 -18.22 16.68 33.94
C VAL A 120 -16.98 17.43 34.44
N ASP A 121 -15.78 16.97 34.13
CA ASP A 121 -14.52 17.45 34.67
C ASP A 121 -13.69 18.14 33.58
N LEU A 122 -14.16 19.31 33.16
CA LEU A 122 -13.50 20.10 32.11
C LEU A 122 -12.27 20.92 32.60
N LEU A 123 -11.95 20.90 33.89
CA LEU A 123 -10.92 21.77 34.46
C LEU A 123 -9.58 21.07 34.69
N ASP A 124 -9.59 19.87 35.22
CA ASP A 124 -8.37 19.10 35.51
C ASP A 124 -8.25 17.87 34.59
N GLY A 125 -7.13 17.76 33.88
CA GLY A 125 -6.87 16.62 32.98
C GLY A 125 -7.53 16.69 31.60
N ARG A 126 -8.13 17.81 31.26
CA ARG A 126 -8.71 18.07 29.94
C ARG A 126 -7.62 18.13 28.86
N GLY A 127 -7.82 17.43 27.76
CA GLY A 127 -6.91 17.43 26.61
C GLY A 127 -7.36 18.31 25.45
N ASP A 128 -8.68 18.51 25.30
CA ASP A 128 -9.29 19.31 24.25
C ASP A 128 -8.89 18.87 22.81
N ALA A 129 -8.66 17.57 22.66
CA ALA A 129 -8.19 17.01 21.39
C ALA A 129 -9.19 17.14 20.25
N TYR A 130 -10.49 17.27 20.55
CA TYR A 130 -11.53 17.56 19.57
C TYR A 130 -11.29 18.91 18.87
N CYS A 131 -11.03 19.97 19.64
CA CYS A 131 -10.69 21.27 19.08
C CYS A 131 -9.36 21.23 18.35
N GLY A 132 -8.38 20.48 18.86
CA GLY A 132 -7.12 20.23 18.18
C GLY A 132 -7.32 19.57 16.82
N MET A 133 -8.20 18.59 16.70
CA MET A 133 -8.50 17.90 15.43
C MET A 133 -9.13 18.87 14.40
N LEU A 134 -10.01 19.78 14.82
CA LEU A 134 -10.56 20.82 13.94
C LEU A 134 -9.44 21.69 13.37
N ASN A 135 -8.51 22.13 14.22
CA ASN A 135 -7.37 22.94 13.81
C ASN A 135 -6.38 22.16 12.94
N ALA A 136 -6.06 20.92 13.29
CA ALA A 136 -5.21 20.06 12.46
C ALA A 136 -5.80 19.88 11.06
N SER A 137 -7.09 19.57 10.97
CA SER A 137 -7.80 19.40 9.68
C SER A 137 -7.73 20.65 8.81
N TYR A 138 -7.94 21.83 9.43
CA TYR A 138 -7.82 23.11 8.73
C TYR A 138 -6.38 23.36 8.24
N ASN A 139 -5.38 23.13 9.08
CA ASN A 139 -3.97 23.34 8.74
C ASN A 139 -3.47 22.36 7.66
N LEU A 140 -3.90 21.11 7.68
CA LEU A 140 -3.62 20.15 6.59
C LEU A 140 -4.15 20.69 5.25
N LYS A 141 -5.39 21.15 5.22
CA LYS A 141 -5.98 21.74 4.02
C LYS A 141 -5.23 23.01 3.58
N LEU A 142 -4.92 23.92 4.52
CA LEU A 142 -4.20 25.16 4.25
C LEU A 142 -2.83 24.92 3.62
N ARG A 143 -2.15 23.84 4.03
CA ARG A 143 -0.83 23.42 3.53
C ARG A 143 -0.88 22.48 2.33
N ASN A 144 -2.07 22.14 1.84
CA ASN A 144 -2.29 21.17 0.77
C ASN A 144 -1.66 19.79 1.09
N ILE A 145 -1.82 19.34 2.33
CA ILE A 145 -1.36 18.03 2.79
C ILE A 145 -2.55 17.08 2.83
N HIS A 146 -2.45 15.98 2.08
CA HIS A 146 -3.47 14.95 2.08
C HIS A 146 -3.23 13.95 3.23
N ALA A 147 -4.23 13.76 4.06
CA ALA A 147 -4.26 12.76 5.12
C ALA A 147 -5.66 12.14 5.21
N TYR A 148 -5.72 10.89 5.62
CA TYR A 148 -6.98 10.23 5.94
C TYR A 148 -7.47 10.73 7.31
N ILE A 149 -8.70 11.22 7.34
CA ILE A 149 -9.40 11.60 8.57
C ILE A 149 -10.69 10.79 8.58
N PRO A 150 -10.92 9.91 9.58
CA PRO A 150 -12.18 9.19 9.73
C PRO A 150 -13.38 10.15 9.80
N GLU A 151 -14.57 9.67 9.50
CA GLU A 151 -15.80 10.46 9.60
C GLU A 151 -16.00 11.01 11.03
N TYR A 152 -15.68 10.18 12.04
CA TYR A 152 -15.66 10.52 13.46
C TYR A 152 -14.23 10.32 13.99
N PRO A 153 -13.34 11.32 13.87
CA PRO A 153 -11.91 11.13 14.14
C PRO A 153 -11.54 11.22 15.62
N VAL A 154 -12.49 11.34 16.52
CA VAL A 154 -12.29 11.48 17.96
C VAL A 154 -12.98 10.31 18.67
N GLY A 155 -12.24 9.56 19.48
CA GLY A 155 -12.77 8.37 20.14
C GLY A 155 -12.00 7.94 21.37
N THR A 156 -12.53 6.92 22.05
CA THR A 156 -11.81 6.19 23.11
C THR A 156 -10.57 5.48 22.54
N ALA A 157 -9.77 4.87 23.40
CA ALA A 157 -8.61 4.11 22.97
C ALA A 157 -9.01 2.96 22.02
N GLU A 158 -10.12 2.26 22.32
CA GLU A 158 -10.65 1.16 21.52
C GLU A 158 -11.19 1.64 20.18
N GLU A 159 -11.96 2.73 20.16
CA GLU A 159 -12.49 3.33 18.94
C GLU A 159 -11.36 3.85 18.04
N CYS A 160 -10.33 4.48 18.60
CA CYS A 160 -9.16 4.89 17.84
C CYS A 160 -8.36 3.69 17.29
N ALA A 161 -8.29 2.58 18.04
CA ALA A 161 -7.68 1.34 17.55
C ALA A 161 -8.44 0.79 16.33
N ASP A 162 -9.77 0.82 16.36
CA ASP A 162 -10.60 0.42 15.24
C ASP A 162 -10.38 1.33 14.00
N MET A 163 -10.33 2.65 14.20
CA MET A 163 -10.04 3.61 13.14
C MET A 163 -8.67 3.36 12.48
N ILE A 164 -7.65 3.03 13.28
CA ILE A 164 -6.31 2.70 12.77
C ILE A 164 -6.34 1.39 11.98
N HIS A 165 -7.06 0.39 12.45
CA HIS A 165 -7.22 -0.86 11.72
C HIS A 165 -7.95 -0.66 10.39
N ASP A 166 -9.02 0.13 10.37
CA ASP A 166 -9.77 0.49 9.15
C ASP A 166 -8.93 1.30 8.15
N PHE A 167 -7.89 1.97 8.61
CA PHE A 167 -6.94 2.67 7.75
C PHE A 167 -5.98 1.73 7.01
N LEU A 168 -5.70 0.52 7.49
CA LEU A 168 -4.75 -0.40 6.87
C LEU A 168 -5.03 -0.66 5.38
N PRO A 169 -6.27 -1.00 4.94
CA PRO A 169 -6.54 -1.20 3.52
C PRO A 169 -6.35 0.08 2.70
N VAL A 170 -6.64 1.25 3.25
CA VAL A 170 -6.39 2.55 2.61
C VAL A 170 -4.89 2.77 2.44
N ALA A 171 -4.12 2.53 3.49
CA ALA A 171 -2.66 2.65 3.48
C ALA A 171 -2.02 1.70 2.47
N ARG A 172 -2.50 0.44 2.39
CA ARG A 172 -2.05 -0.52 1.38
C ARG A 172 -2.29 -0.03 -0.05
N ALA A 173 -3.48 0.50 -0.31
CA ALA A 173 -3.81 1.02 -1.64
C ALA A 173 -2.91 2.19 -2.02
N VAL A 174 -2.67 3.13 -1.12
CA VAL A 174 -1.80 4.29 -1.37
C VAL A 174 -0.35 3.87 -1.56
N ASP A 175 0.18 2.99 -0.69
CA ASP A 175 1.55 2.48 -0.81
C ASP A 175 1.73 1.70 -2.12
N ALA A 176 0.75 0.86 -2.49
CA ALA A 176 0.78 0.12 -3.75
C ALA A 176 0.83 1.07 -4.96
N LEU A 177 -0.04 2.07 -5.02
CA LEU A 177 -0.10 3.02 -6.14
C LEU A 177 1.20 3.84 -6.28
N ASN A 178 1.75 4.31 -5.17
CA ASN A 178 3.00 5.06 -5.16
C ASN A 178 4.22 4.22 -5.58
N ASN A 179 4.11 2.89 -5.48
CA ASN A 179 5.17 1.96 -5.83
C ASN A 179 4.86 1.12 -7.07
N LEU A 180 3.83 1.49 -7.84
CA LEU A 180 3.38 0.75 -9.02
C LEU A 180 4.00 1.31 -10.31
N LYS A 181 4.44 0.40 -11.17
CA LYS A 181 4.75 0.66 -12.58
C LYS A 181 3.86 -0.20 -13.47
N ILE A 182 3.28 0.40 -14.48
CA ILE A 182 2.56 -0.29 -15.56
C ILE A 182 3.51 -0.43 -16.74
N ILE A 183 3.81 -1.66 -17.16
CA ILE A 183 4.56 -1.94 -18.37
C ILE A 183 3.55 -2.38 -19.44
N SER A 184 3.41 -1.58 -20.47
CA SER A 184 2.45 -1.81 -21.57
C SER A 184 3.16 -2.31 -22.81
N PHE A 185 2.58 -3.34 -23.46
CA PHE A 185 3.03 -3.85 -24.76
C PHE A 185 1.93 -3.66 -25.78
N GLY A 186 2.12 -2.69 -26.66
CA GLY A 186 1.22 -2.30 -27.71
C GLY A 186 0.07 -1.40 -27.23
N PRO A 187 -0.45 -0.55 -28.14
CA PRO A 187 -1.64 0.22 -27.89
C PRO A 187 -2.86 -0.71 -27.85
N ARG A 188 -4.02 -0.17 -27.52
CA ARG A 188 -5.28 -0.92 -27.59
C ARG A 188 -5.51 -1.57 -28.97
N PRO A 189 -6.25 -2.69 -29.06
CA PRO A 189 -6.75 -3.18 -30.32
C PRO A 189 -7.73 -2.16 -30.96
N LEU A 190 -7.59 -1.88 -32.24
CA LEU A 190 -8.38 -0.94 -33.04
C LEU A 190 -9.50 -0.15 -32.29
N ASN A 191 -10.73 -0.64 -32.31
CA ASN A 191 -11.90 0.08 -31.77
C ASN A 191 -12.13 -0.10 -30.27
N PHE A 192 -11.16 -0.64 -29.54
CA PHE A 192 -11.21 -0.79 -28.06
C PHE A 192 -10.88 0.52 -27.34
N LEU A 193 -11.67 1.55 -27.56
CA LEU A 193 -11.43 2.87 -26.97
C LEU A 193 -11.47 2.85 -25.44
N ALA A 194 -12.22 1.93 -24.83
CA ALA A 194 -12.26 1.72 -23.38
C ALA A 194 -10.92 1.25 -22.77
N CYS A 195 -10.01 0.71 -23.60
CA CYS A 195 -8.67 0.31 -23.14
C CYS A 195 -7.65 1.45 -23.13
N ASN A 196 -8.04 2.68 -23.47
CA ASN A 196 -7.16 3.84 -23.31
C ASN A 196 -7.20 4.33 -21.90
N ALA A 197 -6.04 4.39 -21.25
CA ALA A 197 -5.90 5.05 -19.96
C ALA A 197 -5.30 6.45 -20.16
N PRO A 198 -5.86 7.47 -19.51
CA PRO A 198 -5.28 8.82 -19.56
C PRO A 198 -4.02 8.87 -18.69
N ILE A 199 -2.84 8.88 -19.30
CA ILE A 199 -1.53 8.81 -18.65
C ILE A 199 -1.38 9.88 -17.55
N LYS A 200 -1.83 11.11 -17.82
CA LYS A 200 -1.73 12.20 -16.85
C LYS A 200 -2.43 11.88 -15.51
N GLN A 201 -3.59 11.25 -15.55
CA GLN A 201 -4.31 10.86 -14.33
C GLN A 201 -3.59 9.74 -13.58
N LEU A 202 -2.95 8.81 -14.29
CA LEU A 202 -2.14 7.76 -13.69
C LEU A 202 -0.89 8.36 -13.00
N TYR A 203 -0.18 9.29 -13.64
CA TYR A 203 0.91 10.03 -13.00
C TYR A 203 0.45 10.82 -11.77
N ASN A 204 -0.74 11.42 -11.79
CA ASN A 204 -1.30 12.12 -10.63
C ASN A 204 -1.58 11.17 -9.44
N LEU A 205 -1.76 9.88 -9.70
CA LEU A 205 -1.89 8.83 -8.67
C LEU A 205 -0.53 8.25 -8.23
N GLY A 206 0.58 8.74 -8.76
CA GLY A 206 1.92 8.25 -8.44
C GLY A 206 2.34 7.00 -9.23
N ILE A 207 1.53 6.55 -10.19
CA ILE A 207 1.80 5.37 -11.01
C ILE A 207 2.76 5.74 -12.14
N GLU A 208 3.80 4.93 -12.36
CA GLU A 208 4.71 5.07 -13.49
C GLU A 208 4.26 4.20 -14.66
N ILE A 209 4.50 4.65 -15.89
CA ILE A 209 4.10 3.93 -17.09
C ILE A 209 5.28 3.83 -18.05
N GLU A 210 5.46 2.63 -18.59
CA GLU A 210 6.37 2.33 -19.69
C GLU A 210 5.59 1.75 -20.86
N GLU A 211 5.72 2.36 -22.02
CA GLU A 211 5.02 1.91 -23.26
C GLU A 211 6.03 1.30 -24.23
N ASN A 212 5.80 0.05 -24.58
CA ASN A 212 6.59 -0.74 -25.52
C ASN A 212 5.71 -1.23 -26.68
N SER A 213 6.32 -1.64 -27.77
CA SER A 213 5.60 -2.28 -28.86
C SER A 213 5.45 -3.80 -28.66
N GLU A 214 4.52 -4.40 -29.37
CA GLU A 214 4.40 -5.87 -29.43
C GLU A 214 5.63 -6.51 -30.09
N LEU A 215 6.38 -5.76 -30.93
CA LEU A 215 7.62 -6.25 -31.54
C LEU A 215 8.74 -6.38 -30.51
N ASP A 216 8.83 -5.46 -29.56
CA ASP A 216 9.81 -5.53 -28.46
C ASP A 216 9.57 -6.78 -27.63
N LEU A 217 8.30 -7.05 -27.29
CA LEU A 217 7.91 -8.27 -26.59
C LEU A 217 8.22 -9.53 -27.39
N PHE A 218 7.96 -9.52 -28.70
CA PHE A 218 8.20 -10.69 -29.56
C PHE A 218 9.69 -10.97 -29.73
N GLU A 219 10.51 -9.93 -29.86
CA GLU A 219 11.96 -10.07 -29.88
C GLU A 219 12.48 -10.67 -28.58
N ALA A 220 12.06 -10.12 -27.42
CA ALA A 220 12.42 -10.63 -26.12
C ALA A 220 11.99 -12.10 -25.93
N PHE A 221 10.78 -12.45 -26.35
CA PHE A 221 10.30 -13.83 -26.31
C PHE A 221 11.20 -14.75 -27.15
N ASN A 222 11.60 -14.37 -28.34
CA ASN A 222 12.48 -15.17 -29.18
C ASN A 222 13.88 -15.33 -28.57
N LYS A 223 14.40 -14.33 -27.88
CA LYS A 223 15.68 -14.41 -27.15
C LYS A 223 15.65 -15.42 -26.02
N HIS A 224 14.50 -15.70 -25.42
CA HIS A 224 14.31 -16.72 -24.39
C HIS A 224 14.09 -18.13 -24.95
N ALA A 225 14.17 -18.32 -26.28
CA ALA A 225 14.05 -19.65 -26.85
C ALA A 225 15.18 -20.58 -26.36
N GLY A 226 14.81 -21.68 -25.71
CA GLY A 226 15.78 -22.61 -25.14
C GLY A 226 16.39 -22.19 -23.79
N ASP A 227 15.83 -21.22 -23.10
CA ASP A 227 16.25 -20.84 -21.75
C ASP A 227 16.22 -22.06 -20.82
N GLU A 228 17.30 -22.27 -20.08
CA GLU A 228 17.49 -23.44 -19.21
C GLU A 228 16.48 -23.55 -18.05
N ARG A 229 15.80 -22.46 -17.70
CA ARG A 229 14.75 -22.40 -16.66
C ARG A 229 13.39 -22.92 -17.15
N ILE A 230 13.17 -23.03 -18.46
CA ILE A 230 11.90 -23.46 -19.05
C ILE A 230 11.40 -24.79 -18.50
N PRO A 231 12.22 -25.87 -18.39
CA PRO A 231 11.75 -27.16 -17.87
C PRO A 231 11.20 -27.12 -16.44
N GLU A 232 11.79 -26.27 -15.58
CA GLU A 232 11.32 -26.09 -14.22
C GLU A 232 9.95 -25.39 -14.17
N VAL A 233 9.79 -24.32 -14.94
CA VAL A 233 8.52 -23.59 -15.05
C VAL A 233 7.43 -24.47 -15.64
N VAL A 234 7.73 -25.28 -16.66
CA VAL A 234 6.79 -26.27 -17.22
C VAL A 234 6.33 -27.26 -16.15
N LYS A 235 7.24 -27.81 -15.37
CA LYS A 235 6.91 -28.73 -14.27
C LYS A 235 6.00 -28.09 -13.23
N ASP A 236 6.24 -26.81 -12.88
CA ASP A 236 5.39 -26.05 -11.96
C ASP A 236 3.98 -25.84 -12.57
N MET A 237 3.90 -25.49 -13.85
CA MET A 237 2.63 -25.37 -14.58
C MET A 237 1.86 -26.68 -14.64
N GLU A 238 2.53 -27.80 -14.89
CA GLU A 238 1.93 -29.15 -14.90
C GLU A 238 1.36 -29.51 -13.51
N SER A 239 2.10 -29.20 -12.46
CA SER A 239 1.65 -29.43 -11.08
C SER A 239 0.41 -28.59 -10.73
N GLU A 240 0.37 -27.35 -11.17
CA GLU A 240 -0.75 -26.41 -10.92
C GLU A 240 -2.01 -26.83 -11.68
N LEU A 241 -1.88 -27.16 -12.96
CA LEU A 241 -3.00 -27.50 -13.82
C LEU A 241 -3.51 -28.93 -13.61
N GLY A 242 -2.63 -29.88 -13.24
CA GLY A 242 -2.94 -31.28 -13.02
C GLY A 242 -3.73 -31.91 -14.18
N ALA A 243 -4.76 -32.68 -13.83
CA ALA A 243 -5.63 -33.32 -14.82
C ALA A 243 -6.50 -32.32 -15.65
N GLY A 244 -6.52 -31.04 -15.26
CA GLY A 244 -7.21 -29.99 -15.99
C GLY A 244 -6.48 -29.54 -17.26
N ASN A 245 -5.19 -29.87 -17.39
CA ASN A 245 -4.41 -29.50 -18.57
C ASN A 245 -4.83 -30.30 -19.80
N LYS A 246 -5.49 -29.62 -20.74
CA LYS A 246 -5.94 -30.20 -22.02
C LYS A 246 -5.01 -29.87 -23.18
N LYS A 247 -3.94 -29.10 -22.95
CA LYS A 247 -3.01 -28.64 -23.99
C LYS A 247 -1.56 -28.65 -23.48
N PRO A 248 -1.02 -29.81 -23.10
CA PRO A 248 0.34 -29.90 -22.58
C PRO A 248 1.40 -29.45 -23.60
N GLU A 249 1.11 -29.55 -24.89
CA GLU A 249 2.02 -29.19 -25.98
C GLU A 249 2.41 -27.71 -26.04
N ILE A 250 1.64 -26.83 -25.41
CA ILE A 250 1.92 -25.39 -25.42
C ILE A 250 2.67 -24.91 -24.17
N LEU A 251 2.84 -25.74 -23.14
CA LEU A 251 3.45 -25.34 -21.85
C LEU A 251 4.85 -24.78 -22.00
N THR A 252 5.68 -25.35 -22.88
CA THR A 252 7.02 -24.85 -23.16
C THR A 252 7.00 -23.39 -23.63
N LYS A 253 6.08 -23.03 -24.52
CA LYS A 253 5.93 -21.65 -25.00
C LYS A 253 5.37 -20.73 -23.92
N LEU A 254 4.45 -21.22 -23.10
CA LEU A 254 3.90 -20.45 -21.98
C LEU A 254 4.98 -20.18 -20.91
N ALA A 255 5.80 -21.16 -20.61
CA ALA A 255 6.93 -21.00 -19.70
C ALA A 255 7.98 -20.03 -20.25
N GLN A 256 8.32 -20.12 -21.52
CA GLN A 256 9.17 -19.14 -22.20
C GLN A 256 8.60 -17.72 -22.10
N TYR A 257 7.30 -17.57 -22.30
CA TYR A 257 6.62 -16.26 -22.18
C TYR A 257 6.61 -15.73 -20.74
N GLU A 258 6.36 -16.59 -19.76
CA GLU A 258 6.42 -16.22 -18.34
C GLU A 258 7.81 -15.69 -17.97
N LEU A 259 8.87 -16.41 -18.35
CA LEU A 259 10.25 -16.00 -18.12
C LEU A 259 10.58 -14.68 -18.82
N THR A 260 10.12 -14.52 -20.06
CA THR A 260 10.29 -13.26 -20.80
C THR A 260 9.71 -12.06 -20.04
N LEU A 261 8.48 -12.20 -19.52
CA LEU A 261 7.85 -11.12 -18.75
C LEU A 261 8.53 -10.87 -17.41
N LEU A 262 8.95 -11.92 -16.71
CA LEU A 262 9.64 -11.78 -15.42
C LEU A 262 10.99 -11.08 -15.57
N ASP A 263 11.78 -11.46 -16.57
CA ASP A 263 13.07 -10.82 -16.82
C ASP A 263 12.87 -9.35 -17.30
N TRP A 264 11.89 -9.11 -18.15
CA TRP A 264 11.53 -7.75 -18.54
C TRP A 264 11.15 -6.87 -17.33
N ILE A 265 10.35 -7.42 -16.41
CA ILE A 265 9.97 -6.74 -15.19
C ILE A 265 11.22 -6.39 -14.38
N GLU A 266 12.13 -7.34 -14.15
CA GLU A 266 13.35 -7.10 -13.38
C GLU A 266 14.26 -6.04 -14.00
N GLU A 267 14.41 -6.05 -15.32
CA GLU A 267 15.22 -5.07 -16.04
C GLU A 267 14.60 -3.66 -16.05
N HIS A 268 13.27 -3.56 -16.02
CA HIS A 268 12.55 -2.30 -16.26
C HIS A 268 11.81 -1.73 -15.05
N LYS A 269 11.65 -2.48 -13.95
CA LYS A 269 10.90 -1.99 -12.76
C LYS A 269 11.51 -0.74 -12.11
N GLY A 270 12.84 -0.53 -12.28
CA GLY A 270 13.54 0.55 -11.63
C GLY A 270 13.50 0.40 -10.10
N TYR A 271 13.19 1.48 -9.40
CA TYR A 271 13.03 1.45 -7.93
C TYR A 271 11.61 1.06 -7.46
N ARG A 272 10.69 0.82 -8.41
CA ARG A 272 9.30 0.44 -8.08
C ARG A 272 9.26 -0.97 -7.51
N LYS A 273 8.33 -1.20 -6.56
CA LYS A 273 8.17 -2.50 -5.89
C LYS A 273 7.19 -3.39 -6.62
N TYR A 274 6.17 -2.80 -7.25
CA TYR A 274 5.08 -3.51 -7.90
C TYR A 274 5.06 -3.17 -9.38
N VAL A 275 4.85 -4.20 -10.20
CA VAL A 275 4.72 -4.05 -11.65
C VAL A 275 3.47 -4.78 -12.10
N THR A 276 2.72 -4.17 -13.00
CA THR A 276 1.65 -4.84 -13.73
C THR A 276 1.89 -4.77 -15.21
N ILE A 277 1.50 -5.82 -15.93
CA ILE A 277 1.62 -5.91 -17.38
C ILE A 277 0.29 -5.61 -18.04
N ALA A 278 0.30 -4.70 -19.01
CA ALA A 278 -0.82 -4.42 -19.90
C ALA A 278 -0.45 -4.85 -21.33
N GLY A 279 -0.97 -5.96 -21.79
CA GLY A 279 -0.61 -6.54 -23.08
C GLY A 279 -1.78 -6.56 -24.05
N LYS A 280 -1.52 -6.16 -25.31
CA LYS A 280 -2.45 -6.31 -26.41
C LYS A 280 -2.31 -7.71 -27.00
N CYS A 281 -3.29 -8.58 -26.79
CA CYS A 281 -3.25 -9.95 -27.32
C CYS A 281 -4.00 -10.14 -28.64
N TRP A 282 -4.84 -9.18 -29.06
CA TRP A 282 -5.58 -9.21 -30.30
C TRP A 282 -5.01 -8.24 -31.36
N PRO A 283 -5.03 -8.60 -32.64
CA PRO A 283 -5.42 -9.91 -33.21
C PRO A 283 -4.23 -10.84 -33.45
N ALA A 284 -2.98 -10.31 -33.40
CA ALA A 284 -1.81 -11.00 -33.91
C ALA A 284 -1.14 -11.97 -32.95
N PHE A 285 -1.46 -11.92 -31.63
CA PHE A 285 -0.74 -12.68 -30.64
C PHE A 285 -0.79 -14.20 -30.90
N GLN A 286 -1.97 -14.72 -31.17
CA GLN A 286 -2.16 -16.15 -31.47
C GLN A 286 -1.36 -16.63 -32.68
N THR A 287 -1.27 -15.82 -33.73
CA THR A 287 -0.56 -16.18 -34.94
C THR A 287 0.94 -16.04 -34.85
N GLN A 288 1.43 -15.09 -34.07
CA GLN A 288 2.87 -14.84 -33.93
C GLN A 288 3.50 -15.69 -32.80
N PHE A 289 2.88 -15.74 -31.61
CA PHE A 289 3.39 -16.53 -30.49
C PHE A 289 2.88 -18.00 -30.51
N GLY A 290 1.72 -18.25 -31.14
CA GLY A 290 1.10 -19.57 -31.24
C GLY A 290 0.32 -20.02 -30.00
N PHE A 291 0.00 -19.09 -29.09
CA PHE A 291 -0.81 -19.32 -27.89
C PHE A 291 -1.56 -18.04 -27.48
N VAL A 292 -2.36 -18.13 -26.42
CA VAL A 292 -3.00 -16.97 -25.77
C VAL A 292 -2.39 -16.77 -24.38
N PRO A 293 -2.18 -15.50 -23.92
CA PRO A 293 -1.42 -15.22 -22.70
C PRO A 293 -2.21 -15.39 -21.40
N CYS A 294 -3.51 -15.69 -21.46
CA CYS A 294 -4.43 -15.61 -20.31
C CYS A 294 -3.95 -16.41 -19.08
N TYR A 295 -3.42 -17.62 -19.29
CA TYR A 295 -2.95 -18.45 -18.21
C TYR A 295 -1.71 -17.84 -17.51
N VAL A 296 -0.72 -17.42 -18.30
CA VAL A 296 0.48 -16.76 -17.74
C VAL A 296 0.11 -15.46 -17.03
N ASN A 297 -0.77 -14.64 -17.62
CA ASN A 297 -1.24 -13.41 -16.97
C ASN A 297 -1.92 -13.71 -15.62
N SER A 298 -2.72 -14.79 -15.55
CA SER A 298 -3.34 -15.23 -14.29
C SER A 298 -2.30 -15.67 -13.24
N ARG A 299 -1.26 -16.40 -13.67
CA ARG A 299 -0.16 -16.80 -12.77
C ARG A 299 0.58 -15.60 -12.21
N LEU A 300 0.91 -14.62 -13.07
CA LEU A 300 1.61 -13.40 -12.64
C LEU A 300 0.75 -12.54 -11.68
N ALA A 301 -0.56 -12.50 -11.90
CA ALA A 301 -1.48 -11.77 -11.01
C ALA A 301 -1.64 -12.42 -9.62
N ALA A 302 -1.27 -13.68 -9.47
CA ALA A 302 -1.33 -14.43 -8.20
C ALA A 302 -0.01 -14.42 -7.40
N ARG A 303 1.01 -13.73 -7.89
CA ARG A 303 2.36 -13.67 -7.30
C ARG A 303 2.62 -12.41 -6.48
#